data_bc12da61e9dcca48a6b28277a41e5d30
#
_entry.id   bc12da61e9dcca48a6b28277a41e5d30
#
_cell.length_a   1.000
_cell.length_b   1.000
_cell.length_c   1.000
_cell.angle_alpha   90.00
_cell.angle_beta   90.00
_cell.angle_gamma   90.00
#
_symmetry.space_group_name_H-M   'P 1'
#
loop_
_entity.id
_entity.type
_entity.pdbx_description
1 polymer ?
#
loop_
_entity_poly.entity_id
_entity_poly.type
_entity_poly.pdbx_seq_one_letter_code
_entity_poly.pdbx_strand_id
1 'polypeptide(L)'
;ISEIADGGCAVILAAGDKARSLCERPAWIKGIDHRVDSHTLGVRDLTRAPSAFLAAEKAGVSNDRIDLAEIHGITSAQESILEKEFGLNEETLVNLSGGSLASDTMMASGLIRISEVASRIISDQADRGLAHATSGPCLQQNLVCILEGE
;
A
#
# COMPACT_ATOMS: atom_id res chain seq x y z
N ILE A 1 7.03 9.13 -14.99
CA ILE A 1 7.36 9.78 -13.69
C ILE A 1 6.16 10.60 -13.30
N SER A 2 5.74 10.48 -12.03
CA SER A 2 4.69 11.29 -11.45
C SER A 2 5.05 12.77 -11.37
N GLU A 3 4.04 13.64 -11.38
CA GLU A 3 4.20 15.03 -11.04
C GLU A 3 4.02 15.22 -9.52
N ILE A 4 4.85 16.08 -8.94
CA ILE A 4 4.72 16.47 -7.54
C ILE A 4 3.49 17.36 -7.40
N ALA A 5 2.64 17.04 -6.42
CA ALA A 5 1.42 17.77 -6.15
C ALA A 5 1.30 18.11 -4.67
N ASP A 6 0.53 19.14 -4.37
CA ASP A 6 0.11 19.45 -3.01
C ASP A 6 -1.04 18.50 -2.59
N GLY A 7 -0.99 18.02 -1.36
CA GLY A 7 -2.04 17.16 -0.83
C GLY A 7 -1.88 16.86 0.64
N GLY A 8 -2.94 16.36 1.24
CA GLY A 8 -2.97 15.95 2.64
C GLY A 8 -3.96 14.83 2.85
N CYS A 9 -3.72 14.02 3.87
CA CYS A 9 -4.59 12.91 4.25
C CYS A 9 -4.72 12.84 5.76
N ALA A 10 -5.89 12.46 6.22
CA ALA A 10 -6.14 12.16 7.62
C ALA A 10 -6.98 10.88 7.73
N VAL A 11 -6.63 10.03 8.68
CA VAL A 11 -7.38 8.81 8.98
C VAL A 11 -7.75 8.80 10.47
N ILE A 12 -8.86 8.15 10.80
CA ILE A 12 -9.31 7.96 12.18
C ILE A 12 -9.09 6.49 12.53
N LEU A 13 -8.30 6.24 13.57
CA LEU A 13 -8.13 4.92 14.17
C LEU A 13 -9.04 4.80 15.39
N ALA A 14 -9.76 3.71 15.48
CA ALA A 14 -10.65 3.43 16.59
C ALA A 14 -10.46 1.99 17.10
N ALA A 15 -10.66 1.79 18.40
CA ALA A 15 -10.74 0.45 18.99
C ALA A 15 -11.96 -0.31 18.42
N GLY A 16 -11.89 -1.64 18.39
CA GLY A 16 -12.86 -2.50 17.72
C GLY A 16 -14.32 -2.18 18.02
N ASP A 17 -14.70 -2.12 19.31
CA ASP A 17 -16.08 -1.83 19.70
C ASP A 17 -16.52 -0.41 19.26
N LYS A 18 -15.59 0.55 19.34
CA LYS A 18 -15.86 1.91 18.90
C LYS A 18 -15.97 1.99 17.39
N ALA A 19 -15.12 1.29 16.64
CA ALA A 19 -15.18 1.23 15.19
C ALA A 19 -16.55 0.71 14.73
N ARG A 20 -17.01 -0.43 15.29
CA ARG A 20 -18.34 -1.00 14.98
C ARG A 20 -19.51 -0.07 15.34
N SER A 21 -19.35 0.78 16.36
CA SER A 21 -20.40 1.74 16.72
C SER A 21 -20.48 2.96 15.80
N LEU A 22 -19.44 3.23 15.02
CA LEU A 22 -19.30 4.40 14.14
C LEU A 22 -19.43 4.07 12.66
N CYS A 23 -19.13 2.84 12.27
CA CYS A 23 -19.09 2.41 10.88
C CYS A 23 -19.70 1.02 10.76
N GLU A 24 -20.62 0.84 9.82
CA GLU A 24 -21.26 -0.47 9.57
C GLU A 24 -20.25 -1.50 9.04
N ARG A 25 -19.31 -1.05 8.23
CA ARG A 25 -18.25 -1.89 7.64
C ARG A 25 -16.88 -1.24 7.83
N PRO A 26 -16.25 -1.39 9.01
CA PRO A 26 -14.92 -0.86 9.24
C PRO A 26 -13.87 -1.57 8.40
N ALA A 27 -12.82 -0.84 8.00
CA ALA A 27 -11.64 -1.42 7.40
C ALA A 27 -10.66 -1.81 8.51
N TRP A 28 -10.52 -3.10 8.75
CA TRP A 28 -9.67 -3.63 9.82
C TRP A 28 -8.22 -3.75 9.38
N ILE A 29 -7.29 -3.22 10.15
CA ILE A 29 -5.86 -3.47 9.96
C ILE A 29 -5.56 -4.92 10.39
N LYS A 30 -5.35 -5.81 9.43
CA LYS A 30 -5.03 -7.22 9.67
C LYS A 30 -3.55 -7.47 9.81
N GLY A 31 -2.75 -6.67 9.14
CA GLY A 31 -1.30 -6.71 9.27
C GLY A 31 -0.65 -5.44 8.77
N ILE A 32 0.45 -5.11 9.40
CA ILE A 32 1.30 -3.99 8.99
C ILE A 32 2.75 -4.34 9.30
N ASP A 33 3.61 -4.14 8.33
CA ASP A 33 5.05 -4.36 8.51
C ASP A 33 5.85 -3.34 7.70
N HIS A 34 7.05 -3.00 8.21
CA HIS A 34 7.96 -2.08 7.57
C HIS A 34 9.36 -2.69 7.50
N ARG A 35 9.97 -2.67 6.30
CA ARG A 35 11.32 -3.18 6.04
C ARG A 35 12.16 -2.17 5.29
N VAL A 36 13.48 -2.33 5.44
CA VAL A 36 14.47 -1.43 4.87
C VAL A 36 15.56 -2.23 4.19
N ASP A 37 15.86 -1.90 2.93
CA ASP A 37 17.02 -2.40 2.21
C ASP A 37 18.27 -1.55 2.51
N SER A 38 19.45 -2.04 2.12
CA SER A 38 20.70 -1.29 2.27
C SER A 38 20.57 0.12 1.67
N HIS A 39 21.08 1.12 2.37
CA HIS A 39 21.13 2.49 1.84
C HIS A 39 22.16 2.65 0.70
N THR A 40 23.09 1.72 0.57
CA THR A 40 24.13 1.76 -0.45
C THR A 40 23.59 1.19 -1.76
N LEU A 41 23.30 2.04 -2.74
CA LEU A 41 22.71 1.63 -4.02
C LEU A 41 23.61 0.63 -4.79
N GLY A 42 24.93 0.79 -4.73
CA GLY A 42 25.86 -0.07 -5.47
C GLY A 42 25.95 -1.54 -5.01
N VAL A 43 25.29 -1.91 -3.90
CA VAL A 43 25.23 -3.31 -3.43
C VAL A 43 23.84 -3.92 -3.61
N ARG A 44 22.88 -3.16 -4.19
CA ARG A 44 21.51 -3.59 -4.40
C ARG A 44 21.25 -3.92 -5.86
N ASP A 45 20.44 -4.94 -6.10
CA ASP A 45 19.78 -5.14 -7.39
C ASP A 45 18.57 -4.19 -7.46
N LEU A 46 18.68 -3.13 -8.23
CA LEU A 46 17.64 -2.10 -8.35
C LEU A 46 16.46 -2.53 -9.21
N THR A 47 16.49 -3.72 -9.80
CA THR A 47 15.33 -4.35 -10.46
C THR A 47 14.45 -5.13 -9.49
N ARG A 48 14.79 -5.13 -8.21
CA ARG A 48 14.11 -5.84 -7.13
C ARG A 48 13.90 -4.90 -5.92
N ALA A 49 12.93 -5.26 -5.09
CA ALA A 49 12.67 -4.59 -3.81
C ALA A 49 12.44 -5.65 -2.71
N PRO A 50 13.51 -6.34 -2.24
CA PRO A 50 13.35 -7.42 -1.24
C PRO A 50 12.68 -6.97 0.05
N SER A 51 12.89 -5.72 0.48
CA SER A 51 12.20 -5.17 1.64
C SER A 51 10.69 -5.04 1.42
N ALA A 52 10.22 -4.73 0.19
CA ALA A 52 8.80 -4.71 -0.14
C ALA A 52 8.19 -6.12 -0.06
N PHE A 53 8.87 -7.11 -0.65
CA PHE A 53 8.46 -8.52 -0.55
C PHE A 53 8.34 -8.97 0.91
N LEU A 54 9.38 -8.75 1.73
CA LEU A 54 9.39 -9.16 3.13
C LEU A 54 8.33 -8.44 3.96
N ALA A 55 8.10 -7.14 3.71
CA ALA A 55 7.04 -6.39 4.39
C ALA A 55 5.66 -6.96 4.03
N ALA A 56 5.41 -7.28 2.76
CA ALA A 56 4.15 -7.87 2.30
C ALA A 56 3.90 -9.26 2.92
N GLU A 57 4.89 -10.14 2.91
CA GLU A 57 4.79 -11.45 3.54
C GLU A 57 4.51 -11.36 5.04
N LYS A 58 5.18 -10.46 5.75
CA LYS A 58 4.98 -10.27 7.19
C LYS A 58 3.65 -9.58 7.52
N ALA A 59 3.16 -8.71 6.65
CA ALA A 59 1.82 -8.14 6.76
C ALA A 59 0.71 -9.15 6.41
N GLY A 60 1.06 -10.28 5.79
CA GLY A 60 0.13 -11.39 5.50
C GLY A 60 -0.49 -11.33 4.11
N VAL A 61 0.22 -10.82 3.10
CA VAL A 61 -0.28 -10.75 1.72
C VAL A 61 -0.72 -12.13 1.20
N SER A 62 0.02 -13.18 1.54
CA SER A 62 -0.22 -14.57 1.10
C SER A 62 -1.28 -15.31 1.91
N ASN A 63 -1.88 -14.69 2.93
CA ASN A 63 -2.88 -15.37 3.76
C ASN A 63 -4.22 -15.56 3.04
N ASP A 64 -4.57 -14.65 2.13
CA ASP A 64 -5.78 -14.71 1.33
C ASP A 64 -5.64 -13.81 0.10
N ARG A 65 -6.60 -13.90 -0.85
CA ARG A 65 -6.64 -13.11 -2.08
C ARG A 65 -6.66 -11.61 -1.75
N ILE A 66 -5.95 -10.83 -2.57
CA ILE A 66 -5.99 -9.36 -2.55
C ILE A 66 -6.91 -8.88 -3.69
N ASP A 67 -8.02 -8.23 -3.37
CA ASP A 67 -8.95 -7.70 -4.35
C ASP A 67 -8.44 -6.41 -4.99
N LEU A 68 -7.83 -5.55 -4.18
CA LEU A 68 -7.24 -4.30 -4.65
C LEU A 68 -5.91 -3.99 -3.96
N ALA A 69 -5.04 -3.28 -4.68
CA ALA A 69 -3.78 -2.79 -4.16
C ALA A 69 -3.56 -1.33 -4.53
N GLU A 70 -3.27 -0.50 -3.57
CA GLU A 70 -2.83 0.87 -3.77
C GLU A 70 -1.35 0.96 -3.45
N ILE A 71 -0.52 1.04 -4.48
CA ILE A 71 0.93 1.00 -4.37
C ILE A 71 1.56 2.36 -4.65
N HIS A 72 2.59 2.69 -3.88
CA HIS A 72 3.34 3.93 -3.99
C HIS A 72 4.56 3.72 -4.89
N GLY A 73 4.39 3.87 -6.19
CA GLY A 73 5.46 3.90 -7.18
C GLY A 73 5.42 5.23 -7.93
N ILE A 74 6.52 5.99 -7.91
CA ILE A 74 6.60 7.29 -8.60
C ILE A 74 7.03 7.17 -10.06
N THR A 75 7.29 5.96 -10.52
CA THR A 75 7.56 5.63 -11.92
C THR A 75 6.87 4.32 -12.27
N SER A 76 6.51 4.13 -13.55
CA SER A 76 5.96 2.86 -14.04
C SER A 76 6.89 1.67 -13.81
N ALA A 77 8.20 1.88 -13.86
CA ALA A 77 9.18 0.83 -13.54
C ALA A 77 9.09 0.39 -12.07
N GLN A 78 8.92 1.34 -11.14
CA GLN A 78 8.74 1.01 -9.72
C GLN A 78 7.41 0.29 -9.47
N GLU A 79 6.33 0.69 -10.12
CA GLU A 79 5.05 -0.03 -10.02
C GLU A 79 5.20 -1.48 -10.49
N SER A 80 5.80 -1.72 -11.66
CA SER A 80 6.01 -3.08 -12.17
C SER A 80 6.91 -3.93 -11.26
N ILE A 81 7.90 -3.34 -10.59
CA ILE A 81 8.71 -4.05 -9.60
C ILE A 81 7.85 -4.42 -8.38
N LEU A 82 7.07 -3.49 -7.87
CA LEU A 82 6.24 -3.68 -6.67
C LEU A 82 5.12 -4.70 -6.90
N GLU A 83 4.42 -4.65 -8.02
CA GLU A 83 3.40 -5.64 -8.41
C GLU A 83 3.98 -7.05 -8.38
N LYS A 84 5.18 -7.21 -8.92
CA LYS A 84 5.89 -8.49 -8.95
C LYS A 84 6.34 -8.93 -7.55
N GLU A 85 6.88 -8.02 -6.73
CA GLU A 85 7.32 -8.35 -5.36
C GLU A 85 6.14 -8.70 -4.44
N PHE A 86 4.97 -8.11 -4.66
CA PHE A 86 3.75 -8.44 -3.90
C PHE A 86 3.01 -9.67 -4.43
N GLY A 87 3.43 -10.22 -5.58
CA GLY A 87 2.76 -11.36 -6.20
C GLY A 87 1.34 -11.06 -6.66
N LEU A 88 1.05 -9.81 -7.03
CA LEU A 88 -0.26 -9.42 -7.53
C LEU A 88 -0.53 -10.09 -8.87
N ASN A 89 -1.75 -10.56 -9.07
CA ASN A 89 -2.19 -11.22 -10.29
C ASN A 89 -3.16 -10.32 -11.10
N GLU A 90 -3.58 -10.79 -12.25
CA GLU A 90 -4.47 -10.05 -13.16
C GLU A 90 -5.87 -9.77 -12.56
N GLU A 91 -6.26 -10.47 -11.51
CA GLU A 91 -7.54 -10.26 -10.83
C GLU A 91 -7.47 -9.13 -9.78
N THR A 92 -6.27 -8.76 -9.33
CA THR A 92 -6.06 -7.67 -8.37
C THR A 92 -6.18 -6.33 -9.07
N LEU A 93 -7.08 -5.48 -8.61
CA LEU A 93 -7.23 -4.12 -9.12
C LEU A 93 -6.14 -3.21 -8.54
N VAL A 94 -5.22 -2.75 -9.38
CA VAL A 94 -4.06 -1.96 -8.93
C VAL A 94 -4.31 -0.47 -9.19
N ASN A 95 -4.03 0.36 -8.17
CA ASN A 95 -4.03 1.82 -8.25
C ASN A 95 -5.32 2.41 -8.87
N LEU A 96 -6.49 1.96 -8.42
CA LEU A 96 -7.77 2.49 -8.89
C LEU A 96 -7.95 3.99 -8.63
N SER A 97 -7.21 4.54 -7.68
CA SER A 97 -7.15 5.99 -7.41
C SER A 97 -6.35 6.78 -8.45
N GLY A 98 -5.67 6.10 -9.38
CA GLY A 98 -4.65 6.64 -10.26
C GLY A 98 -3.23 6.50 -9.69
N GLY A 99 -3.11 6.08 -8.43
CA GLY A 99 -1.82 5.85 -7.77
C GLY A 99 -0.96 7.11 -7.64
N SER A 100 0.27 6.89 -7.26
CA SER A 100 1.26 7.98 -7.20
C SER A 100 1.72 8.46 -8.58
N LEU A 101 1.45 7.71 -9.65
CA LEU A 101 1.72 8.18 -11.02
C LEU A 101 0.81 9.33 -11.42
N ALA A 102 -0.44 9.34 -10.95
CA ALA A 102 -1.37 10.42 -11.23
C ALA A 102 -1.07 11.67 -10.37
N SER A 103 -0.64 11.45 -9.10
CA SER A 103 -0.37 12.55 -8.17
C SER A 103 0.53 12.06 -7.04
N ASP A 104 1.76 12.60 -6.99
CA ASP A 104 2.68 12.33 -5.88
C ASP A 104 2.67 13.49 -4.89
N THR A 105 2.03 13.27 -3.76
CA THR A 105 1.97 14.22 -2.64
C THR A 105 3.12 14.02 -1.65
N MET A 106 4.18 13.33 -2.08
CA MET A 106 5.39 13.06 -1.30
C MET A 106 5.07 12.47 0.09
N MET A 107 5.13 13.28 1.15
CA MET A 107 4.97 12.82 2.53
C MET A 107 3.58 12.26 2.85
N ALA A 108 2.53 12.68 2.14
CA ALA A 108 1.17 12.20 2.34
C ALA A 108 0.86 10.94 1.51
N SER A 109 1.63 10.62 0.47
CA SER A 109 1.33 9.57 -0.51
C SER A 109 1.05 8.21 0.14
N GLY A 110 1.85 7.80 1.13
CA GLY A 110 1.64 6.52 1.82
C GLY A 110 0.32 6.45 2.59
N LEU A 111 -0.03 7.51 3.32
CA LEU A 111 -1.29 7.55 4.08
C LEU A 111 -2.50 7.63 3.13
N ILE A 112 -2.36 8.30 2.00
CA ILE A 112 -3.39 8.32 0.94
C ILE A 112 -3.65 6.90 0.43
N ARG A 113 -2.63 6.08 0.19
CA ARG A 113 -2.82 4.67 -0.23
C ARG A 113 -3.63 3.88 0.79
N ILE A 114 -3.32 4.04 2.08
CA ILE A 114 -4.09 3.40 3.17
C ILE A 114 -5.55 3.90 3.17
N SER A 115 -5.75 5.20 3.02
CA SER A 115 -7.08 5.83 2.99
C SER A 115 -7.91 5.34 1.80
N GLU A 116 -7.32 5.22 0.61
CA GLU A 116 -8.00 4.72 -0.60
C GLU A 116 -8.46 3.26 -0.42
N VAL A 117 -7.58 2.38 0.08
CA VAL A 117 -7.96 0.99 0.37
C VAL A 117 -9.07 0.94 1.41
N ALA A 118 -8.92 1.67 2.52
CA ALA A 118 -9.93 1.71 3.58
C ALA A 118 -11.29 2.22 3.07
N SER A 119 -11.29 3.28 2.26
CA SER A 119 -12.50 3.87 1.68
C SER A 119 -13.27 2.87 0.81
N ARG A 120 -12.56 2.07 0.00
CA ARG A 120 -13.18 1.06 -0.86
C ARG A 120 -13.74 -0.12 -0.07
N ILE A 121 -13.05 -0.52 0.99
CA ILE A 121 -13.56 -1.55 1.91
C ILE A 121 -14.82 -1.04 2.63
N ILE A 122 -14.78 0.16 3.18
CA ILE A 122 -15.92 0.79 3.87
C ILE A 122 -17.13 0.93 2.92
N SER A 123 -16.89 1.18 1.63
CA SER A 123 -17.93 1.33 0.60
C SER A 123 -18.37 0.01 -0.03
N ASP A 124 -17.96 -1.14 0.51
CA ASP A 124 -18.28 -2.48 0.00
C ASP A 124 -17.85 -2.74 -1.45
N GLN A 125 -16.75 -2.12 -1.87
CA GLN A 125 -16.15 -2.29 -3.20
C GLN A 125 -15.04 -3.34 -3.23
N ALA A 126 -14.56 -3.76 -2.07
CA ALA A 126 -13.56 -4.80 -1.89
C ALA A 126 -13.65 -5.38 -0.48
N ASP A 127 -13.25 -6.63 -0.33
CA ASP A 127 -13.17 -7.30 0.97
C ASP A 127 -11.78 -7.20 1.57
N ARG A 128 -10.74 -7.27 0.74
CA ARG A 128 -9.35 -7.27 1.20
C ARG A 128 -8.45 -6.46 0.28
N GLY A 129 -7.64 -5.58 0.88
CA GLY A 129 -6.75 -4.71 0.12
C GLY A 129 -5.38 -4.53 0.72
N LEU A 130 -4.42 -4.27 -0.16
CA LEU A 130 -3.04 -3.94 0.16
C LEU A 130 -2.81 -2.45 -0.06
N ALA A 131 -2.28 -1.77 0.97
CA ALA A 131 -1.75 -0.42 0.85
C ALA A 131 -0.24 -0.43 1.07
N HIS A 132 0.48 0.25 0.18
CA HIS A 132 1.94 0.32 0.22
C HIS A 132 2.43 1.75 0.27
N ALA A 133 3.45 1.98 1.08
CA ALA A 133 4.19 3.23 1.14
C ALA A 133 5.69 2.95 0.99
N THR A 134 6.36 3.79 0.21
CA THR A 134 7.82 3.72 0.07
C THR A 134 8.47 5.06 0.37
N SER A 135 9.73 5.00 0.79
CA SER A 135 10.60 6.17 0.88
C SER A 135 12.06 5.78 0.65
N GLY A 136 12.90 6.80 0.52
CA GLY A 136 14.31 6.60 0.19
C GLY A 136 14.54 6.23 -1.28
N PRO A 137 15.80 6.28 -1.74
CA PRO A 137 16.12 6.08 -3.13
C PRO A 137 15.85 4.65 -3.59
N CYS A 138 15.21 4.50 -4.76
CA CYS A 138 14.99 3.22 -5.43
C CYS A 138 14.31 2.18 -4.51
N LEU A 139 13.14 2.52 -3.95
CA LEU A 139 12.35 1.62 -3.10
C LEU A 139 13.13 1.09 -1.88
N GLN A 140 13.91 1.95 -1.24
CA GLN A 140 14.77 1.53 -0.12
C GLN A 140 13.99 1.12 1.13
N GLN A 141 12.91 1.84 1.44
CA GLN A 141 12.09 1.59 2.63
C GLN A 141 10.67 1.30 2.19
N ASN A 142 10.10 0.23 2.67
CA ASN A 142 8.77 -0.20 2.26
C ASN A 142 7.93 -0.58 3.47
N LEU A 143 6.74 0.00 3.52
CA LEU A 143 5.69 -0.36 4.47
C LEU A 143 4.53 -0.96 3.71
N VAL A 144 4.02 -2.07 4.20
CA VAL A 144 2.80 -2.70 3.69
C VAL A 144 1.77 -2.79 4.81
N CYS A 145 0.55 -2.41 4.49
CA CYS A 145 -0.61 -2.54 5.36
C CYS A 145 -1.69 -3.35 4.64
N ILE A 146 -2.15 -4.42 5.27
CA ILE A 146 -3.27 -5.24 4.79
C ILE A 146 -4.52 -4.83 5.56
N LEU A 147 -5.56 -4.48 4.82
CA LEU A 147 -6.86 -4.09 5.35
C LEU A 147 -7.93 -5.08 4.89
N GLU A 148 -8.89 -5.37 5.76
CA GLU A 148 -10.04 -6.24 5.45
C GLU A 148 -11.34 -5.63 5.96
N GLY A 149 -12.41 -5.86 5.21
CA GLY A 149 -13.78 -5.71 5.67
C GLY A 149 -14.23 -6.89 6.55
N GLU A 150 -15.41 -6.80 7.17
CA GLU A 150 -16.13 -7.90 7.84
C GLU A 150 -17.28 -8.38 6.95
#